data_7dcec013b14e63ab690f91786bffaf75
#
_entry.id   7dcec013b14e63ab690f91786bffaf75
#
_cell.length_a   1.000
_cell.length_b   1.000
_cell.length_c   1.000
_cell.angle_alpha   90.00
_cell.angle_beta   90.00
_cell.angle_gamma   90.00
#
_symmetry.space_group_name_H-M   'P 1'
#
loop_
_entity.id
_entity.type
_entity.pdbx_description
1 polymer ?
#
loop_
_entity_poly.entity_id
_entity_poly.type
_entity_poly.pdbx_seq_one_letter_code
_entity_poly.pdbx_strand_id
1 'polypeptide(L)'
;AAQRASQIRHVKEAHDVDVLITSYPLIRQDIEQLTTIEFRFAILDEAQHIKNAGSKGAQAVRQLQAQTRFALTGTPLENGVGELWSIFNFVLPGYLLSYSAFLRRYQDGTDAEDLRRRISPFLMRRLKKEVLTELPDKIESVFTAQMSPEQAKVYEATMMRLRQRVDSIVKEKGFERTEVLAAITQLREICCHPSLVLDDYTGTSGKLDMLLDMLPEAIAKGRRVLLFSAFTSMLKILRRELDDAGYETMYLDGDTPAQRRVE
;
A
#
# COMPACT_ATOMS: atom_id res chain seq x y z
N ALA A 1 -25.42 -11.93 2.21
CA ALA A 1 -25.84 -11.29 3.47
C ALA A 1 -26.48 -12.30 4.44
N ALA A 2 -27.56 -13.00 4.06
CA ALA A 2 -28.27 -13.94 4.95
C ALA A 2 -27.38 -15.05 5.53
N GLN A 3 -26.57 -15.71 4.70
CA GLN A 3 -25.66 -16.78 5.14
C GLN A 3 -24.64 -16.26 6.17
N ARG A 4 -24.09 -15.06 5.96
CA ARG A 4 -23.12 -14.45 6.89
C ARG A 4 -23.76 -14.11 8.24
N ALA A 5 -24.97 -13.56 8.22
CA ALA A 5 -25.73 -13.28 9.45
C ALA A 5 -26.03 -14.58 10.23
N SER A 6 -26.33 -15.68 9.54
CA SER A 6 -26.51 -16.99 10.16
C SER A 6 -25.20 -17.50 10.80
N GLN A 7 -24.06 -17.32 10.14
CA GLN A 7 -22.75 -17.69 10.71
C GLN A 7 -22.41 -16.87 11.96
N ILE A 8 -22.64 -15.55 11.94
CA ILE A 8 -22.38 -14.69 13.11
C ILE A 8 -23.30 -15.10 14.29
N ARG A 9 -24.56 -15.42 14.02
CA ARG A 9 -25.49 -15.90 15.04
C ARG A 9 -25.00 -17.24 15.61
N HIS A 10 -24.53 -18.15 14.77
CA HIS A 10 -23.96 -19.42 15.22
C HIS A 10 -22.79 -19.23 16.16
N VAL A 11 -21.83 -18.32 15.85
CA VAL A 11 -20.71 -17.97 16.73
C VAL A 11 -21.20 -17.47 18.09
N LYS A 12 -22.31 -16.74 18.14
CA LYS A 12 -22.88 -16.23 19.39
C LYS A 12 -23.56 -17.30 20.24
N GLU A 13 -24.25 -18.22 19.61
CA GLU A 13 -25.15 -19.20 20.25
C GLU A 13 -24.48 -20.55 20.50
N ALA A 14 -23.56 -20.96 19.64
CA ALA A 14 -22.86 -22.23 19.71
C ALA A 14 -21.49 -22.05 20.43
N HIS A 15 -21.20 -22.98 21.33
CA HIS A 15 -19.93 -23.02 22.04
C HIS A 15 -18.87 -23.87 21.33
N ASP A 16 -19.04 -24.13 20.05
CA ASP A 16 -18.20 -24.98 19.20
C ASP A 16 -17.31 -24.19 18.23
N VAL A 17 -17.38 -22.85 18.24
CA VAL A 17 -16.57 -21.97 17.40
C VAL A 17 -15.56 -21.21 18.25
N ASP A 18 -14.29 -21.53 18.03
CA ASP A 18 -13.19 -20.88 18.77
C ASP A 18 -12.69 -19.58 18.11
N VAL A 19 -12.76 -19.50 16.77
CA VAL A 19 -12.19 -18.40 16.00
C VAL A 19 -13.14 -17.92 14.92
N LEU A 20 -13.40 -16.62 14.90
CA LEU A 20 -14.09 -15.93 13.80
C LEU A 20 -13.09 -15.14 12.96
N ILE A 21 -12.94 -15.48 11.69
CA ILE A 21 -12.10 -14.76 10.73
C ILE A 21 -12.99 -13.93 9.79
N THR A 22 -12.68 -12.66 9.66
CA THR A 22 -13.42 -11.72 8.80
C THR A 22 -12.49 -10.67 8.19
N SER A 23 -13.02 -9.82 7.30
CA SER A 23 -12.25 -8.75 6.66
C SER A 23 -12.75 -7.36 7.07
N TYR A 24 -11.90 -6.33 6.96
CA TYR A 24 -12.26 -4.95 7.30
C TYR A 24 -13.53 -4.44 6.61
N PRO A 25 -13.77 -4.70 5.30
CA PRO A 25 -15.03 -4.33 4.67
C PRO A 25 -16.26 -5.01 5.28
N LEU A 26 -16.13 -6.29 5.68
CA LEU A 26 -17.23 -7.07 6.25
C LEU A 26 -17.54 -6.64 7.70
N ILE A 27 -16.53 -6.36 8.51
CA ILE A 27 -16.74 -5.82 9.87
C ILE A 27 -17.64 -4.58 9.81
N ARG A 28 -17.39 -3.67 8.86
CA ARG A 28 -18.21 -2.47 8.71
C ARG A 28 -19.67 -2.77 8.38
N GLN A 29 -19.94 -3.84 7.62
CA GLN A 29 -21.30 -4.24 7.27
C GLN A 29 -22.03 -4.95 8.40
N ASP A 30 -21.29 -5.71 9.21
CA ASP A 30 -21.84 -6.64 10.19
C ASP A 30 -21.66 -6.14 11.64
N ILE A 31 -21.19 -4.90 11.82
CA ILE A 31 -20.80 -4.37 13.13
C ILE A 31 -21.92 -4.45 14.17
N GLU A 32 -23.17 -4.18 13.81
CA GLU A 32 -24.32 -4.24 14.71
C GLU A 32 -24.48 -5.64 15.33
N GLN A 33 -24.19 -6.69 14.59
CA GLN A 33 -24.22 -8.05 15.09
C GLN A 33 -22.97 -8.40 15.89
N LEU A 34 -21.79 -8.00 15.41
CA LEU A 34 -20.52 -8.29 16.05
C LEU A 34 -20.35 -7.61 17.40
N THR A 35 -20.94 -6.43 17.62
CA THR A 35 -20.94 -5.75 18.93
C THR A 35 -21.75 -6.49 20.00
N THR A 36 -22.62 -7.43 19.63
CA THR A 36 -23.38 -8.25 20.59
C THR A 36 -22.60 -9.47 21.10
N ILE A 37 -21.38 -9.69 20.59
CA ILE A 37 -20.50 -10.80 20.97
C ILE A 37 -19.34 -10.23 21.76
N GLU A 38 -19.06 -10.80 22.94
CA GLU A 38 -17.88 -10.50 23.71
C GLU A 38 -16.75 -11.45 23.33
N PHE A 39 -15.71 -10.92 22.70
CA PHE A 39 -14.54 -11.69 22.30
C PHE A 39 -13.49 -11.71 23.41
N ARG A 40 -12.81 -12.82 23.59
CA ARG A 40 -11.63 -12.86 24.46
C ARG A 40 -10.47 -12.09 23.84
N PHE A 41 -10.28 -12.26 22.54
CA PHE A 41 -9.24 -11.58 21.76
C PHE A 41 -9.81 -10.95 20.50
N ALA A 42 -9.40 -9.73 20.18
CA ALA A 42 -9.57 -9.13 18.87
C ALA A 42 -8.20 -8.84 18.27
N ILE A 43 -7.89 -9.47 17.13
CA ILE A 43 -6.59 -9.37 16.47
C ILE A 43 -6.80 -8.74 15.11
N LEU A 44 -6.15 -7.61 14.86
CA LEU A 44 -6.12 -6.96 13.55
C LEU A 44 -4.81 -7.33 12.86
N ASP A 45 -4.90 -7.97 11.71
CA ASP A 45 -3.79 -8.10 10.79
C ASP A 45 -3.80 -6.93 9.80
N GLU A 46 -2.62 -6.50 9.35
CA GLU A 46 -2.46 -5.31 8.49
C GLU A 46 -3.18 -4.08 9.06
N ALA A 47 -2.94 -3.77 10.34
CA ALA A 47 -3.66 -2.73 11.07
C ALA A 47 -3.54 -1.32 10.48
N GLN A 48 -2.66 -1.09 9.49
CA GLN A 48 -2.65 0.16 8.72
C GLN A 48 -3.98 0.43 7.99
N HIS A 49 -4.84 -0.58 7.81
CA HIS A 49 -6.20 -0.37 7.30
C HIS A 49 -7.06 0.54 8.19
N ILE A 50 -6.73 0.66 9.47
CA ILE A 50 -7.42 1.56 10.41
C ILE A 50 -6.60 2.82 10.76
N LYS A 51 -5.51 3.12 10.03
CA LYS A 51 -4.64 4.29 10.27
C LYS A 51 -5.37 5.63 10.24
N ASN A 52 -6.39 5.76 9.42
CA ASN A 52 -7.24 6.94 9.41
C ASN A 52 -8.34 6.80 10.48
N ALA A 53 -8.16 7.53 11.59
CA ALA A 53 -9.06 7.52 12.74
C ALA A 53 -10.53 7.85 12.40
N GLY A 54 -10.75 8.69 11.38
CA GLY A 54 -12.08 9.09 10.92
C GLY A 54 -12.74 8.12 9.94
N SER A 55 -12.02 7.11 9.44
CA SER A 55 -12.58 6.16 8.48
C SER A 55 -13.69 5.30 9.10
N LYS A 56 -14.68 4.94 8.29
CA LYS A 56 -15.79 4.06 8.73
C LYS A 56 -15.28 2.68 9.21
N GLY A 57 -14.18 2.19 8.62
CA GLY A 57 -13.54 0.94 9.04
C GLY A 57 -12.94 1.04 10.44
N ALA A 58 -12.17 2.09 10.71
CA ALA A 58 -11.57 2.34 12.02
C ALA A 58 -12.63 2.55 13.10
N GLN A 59 -13.72 3.25 12.77
CA GLN A 59 -14.83 3.45 13.70
C GLN A 59 -15.54 2.13 14.02
N ALA A 60 -15.82 1.29 13.02
CA ALA A 60 -16.45 -0.01 13.22
C ALA A 60 -15.60 -0.94 14.10
N VAL A 61 -14.31 -1.09 13.77
CA VAL A 61 -13.42 -1.99 14.50
C VAL A 61 -13.30 -1.60 15.99
N ARG A 62 -13.31 -0.30 16.31
CA ARG A 62 -13.27 0.18 17.70
C ARG A 62 -14.51 -0.14 18.52
N GLN A 63 -15.64 -0.43 17.89
CA GLN A 63 -16.88 -0.83 18.58
C GLN A 63 -16.90 -2.29 19.01
N LEU A 64 -15.99 -3.12 18.48
CA LEU A 64 -15.90 -4.52 18.89
C LEU A 64 -15.66 -4.64 20.40
N GLN A 65 -16.40 -5.53 21.04
CA GLN A 65 -16.21 -5.86 22.46
C GLN A 65 -15.16 -6.97 22.57
N ALA A 66 -14.01 -6.66 23.18
CA ALA A 66 -12.95 -7.64 23.38
C ALA A 66 -12.17 -7.33 24.65
N GLN A 67 -11.81 -8.39 25.40
CA GLN A 67 -11.03 -8.28 26.64
C GLN A 67 -9.58 -7.87 26.35
N THR A 68 -9.00 -8.44 25.31
CA THR A 68 -7.62 -8.11 24.89
C THR A 68 -7.59 -7.85 23.40
N ARG A 69 -6.80 -6.86 22.98
CA ARG A 69 -6.72 -6.42 21.58
C ARG A 69 -5.28 -6.38 21.12
N PHE A 70 -5.05 -6.88 19.92
CA PHE A 70 -3.75 -6.86 19.25
C PHE A 70 -3.86 -6.24 17.86
N ALA A 71 -2.81 -5.56 17.45
CA ALA A 71 -2.67 -5.01 16.10
C ALA A 71 -1.32 -5.42 15.53
N LEU A 72 -1.34 -6.10 14.39
CA LEU A 72 -0.18 -6.50 13.62
C LEU A 72 -0.05 -5.58 12.41
N THR A 73 1.14 -5.02 12.17
CA THR A 73 1.39 -4.17 11.01
C THR A 73 2.87 -4.16 10.66
N GLY A 74 3.19 -4.19 9.37
CA GLY A 74 4.55 -3.98 8.87
C GLY A 74 4.96 -2.51 8.83
N THR A 75 3.99 -1.59 8.80
CA THR A 75 4.19 -0.14 8.62
C THR A 75 3.38 0.67 9.62
N PRO A 76 3.81 0.75 10.90
CA PRO A 76 3.02 1.42 11.94
C PRO A 76 2.92 2.94 11.77
N LEU A 77 3.85 3.55 11.03
CA LEU A 77 3.95 4.99 10.78
C LEU A 77 4.39 5.23 9.33
N GLU A 78 3.51 5.80 8.53
CA GLU A 78 3.83 6.21 7.14
C GLU A 78 3.74 7.74 6.97
N ASN A 79 2.64 8.35 7.40
CA ASN A 79 2.35 9.76 7.10
C ASN A 79 2.18 10.65 8.34
N GLY A 80 2.41 10.12 9.54
CA GLY A 80 2.36 10.94 10.76
C GLY A 80 1.84 10.23 12.00
N VAL A 81 2.03 10.90 13.13
CA VAL A 81 1.68 10.37 14.47
C VAL A 81 0.19 10.08 14.65
N GLY A 82 -0.70 10.73 13.87
CA GLY A 82 -2.13 10.45 13.92
C GLY A 82 -2.51 9.01 13.53
N GLU A 83 -1.71 8.37 12.66
CA GLU A 83 -1.89 6.96 12.29
C GLU A 83 -1.62 6.04 13.48
N LEU A 84 -0.54 6.32 14.20
CA LEU A 84 -0.19 5.61 15.44
C LEU A 84 -1.30 5.73 16.48
N TRP A 85 -1.84 6.93 16.67
CA TRP A 85 -2.95 7.14 17.59
C TRP A 85 -4.15 6.25 17.24
N SER A 86 -4.49 6.15 15.97
CA SER A 86 -5.64 5.36 15.54
C SER A 86 -5.49 3.86 15.88
N ILE A 87 -4.29 3.31 15.67
CA ILE A 87 -3.98 1.92 16.01
C ILE A 87 -3.99 1.73 17.54
N PHE A 88 -3.34 2.62 18.28
CA PHE A 88 -3.30 2.56 19.75
C PHE A 88 -4.68 2.75 20.39
N ASN A 89 -5.54 3.58 19.80
CA ASN A 89 -6.91 3.75 20.29
C ASN A 89 -7.78 2.51 20.09
N PHE A 90 -7.41 1.61 19.18
CA PHE A 90 -8.00 0.28 19.11
C PHE A 90 -7.43 -0.64 20.20
N VAL A 91 -6.10 -0.73 20.31
CA VAL A 91 -5.42 -1.67 21.24
C VAL A 91 -5.66 -1.28 22.70
N LEU A 92 -5.50 -0.01 23.04
CA LEU A 92 -5.60 0.57 24.38
C LEU A 92 -6.47 1.84 24.35
N PRO A 93 -7.79 1.71 24.32
CA PRO A 93 -8.69 2.86 24.26
C PRO A 93 -8.45 3.86 25.39
N GLY A 94 -8.30 5.13 25.04
CA GLY A 94 -8.10 6.23 26.01
C GLY A 94 -6.67 6.41 26.50
N TYR A 95 -5.75 5.50 26.24
CA TYR A 95 -4.37 5.58 26.74
C TYR A 95 -3.59 6.80 26.21
N LEU A 96 -3.74 7.14 24.94
CA LEU A 96 -3.03 8.23 24.26
C LEU A 96 -3.82 9.54 24.19
N LEU A 97 -4.66 9.85 25.17
CA LEU A 97 -5.50 11.06 25.20
C LEU A 97 -6.58 11.08 24.10
N SER A 98 -7.32 12.19 23.97
CA SER A 98 -8.18 12.43 22.82
C SER A 98 -7.35 12.71 21.57
N TYR A 99 -7.88 12.46 20.38
CA TYR A 99 -7.17 12.66 19.10
C TYR A 99 -6.64 14.09 18.95
N SER A 100 -7.46 15.08 19.26
CA SER A 100 -7.05 16.49 19.19
C SER A 100 -5.97 16.89 20.20
N ALA A 101 -6.04 16.37 21.41
CA ALA A 101 -5.02 16.60 22.45
C ALA A 101 -3.70 15.90 22.08
N PHE A 102 -3.78 14.70 21.53
CA PHE A 102 -2.64 13.92 21.07
C PHE A 102 -1.91 14.65 19.94
N LEU A 103 -2.63 15.11 18.90
CA LEU A 103 -2.02 15.84 17.79
C LEU A 103 -1.38 17.14 18.26
N ARG A 104 -2.05 17.93 19.10
CA ARG A 104 -1.45 19.17 19.64
C ARG A 104 -0.12 18.94 20.37
N ARG A 105 0.03 17.79 21.01
CA ARG A 105 1.22 17.48 21.79
C ARG A 105 2.35 16.88 20.95
N TYR A 106 2.03 16.02 19.96
CA TYR A 106 3.05 15.18 19.33
C TYR A 106 3.23 15.44 17.83
N GLN A 107 2.40 16.28 17.19
CA GLN A 107 2.44 16.47 15.74
C GLN A 107 3.70 17.18 15.25
N ASP A 108 4.24 18.09 16.03
CA ASP A 108 5.46 18.86 15.72
C ASP A 108 6.76 18.12 16.07
N GLY A 109 6.65 16.95 16.70
CA GLY A 109 7.79 16.14 17.11
C GLY A 109 8.50 16.58 18.40
N THR A 110 8.07 17.66 19.04
CA THR A 110 8.74 18.21 20.22
C THR A 110 8.77 17.22 21.38
N ASP A 111 7.67 16.48 21.61
CA ASP A 111 7.51 15.49 22.67
C ASP A 111 7.71 14.03 22.17
N ALA A 112 8.45 13.81 21.09
CA ALA A 112 8.62 12.49 20.48
C ALA A 112 9.19 11.44 21.45
N GLU A 113 10.12 11.84 22.32
CA GLU A 113 10.73 10.94 23.32
C GLU A 113 9.72 10.52 24.42
N ASP A 114 8.85 11.43 24.82
CA ASP A 114 7.76 11.10 25.75
C ASP A 114 6.80 10.09 25.12
N LEU A 115 6.40 10.30 23.87
CA LEU A 115 5.57 9.37 23.11
C LEU A 115 6.23 7.99 23.02
N ARG A 116 7.50 7.95 22.61
CA ARG A 116 8.27 6.71 22.50
C ARG A 116 8.26 5.93 23.81
N ARG A 117 8.54 6.59 24.92
CA ARG A 117 8.56 6.00 26.26
C ARG A 117 7.20 5.42 26.66
N ARG A 118 6.10 6.11 26.31
CA ARG A 118 4.74 5.65 26.57
C ARG A 118 4.36 4.40 25.78
N ILE A 119 4.69 4.35 24.51
CA ILE A 119 4.26 3.26 23.61
C ILE A 119 5.17 2.03 23.68
N SER A 120 6.46 2.20 24.02
CA SER A 120 7.43 1.10 23.99
C SER A 120 7.05 -0.15 24.78
N PRO A 121 6.37 -0.08 25.94
CA PRO A 121 5.96 -1.29 26.66
C PRO A 121 4.91 -2.14 25.93
N PHE A 122 4.19 -1.53 24.99
CA PHE A 122 3.09 -2.15 24.23
C PHE A 122 3.43 -2.42 22.77
N LEU A 123 4.67 -2.14 22.35
CA LEU A 123 5.11 -2.24 20.97
C LEU A 123 6.27 -3.22 20.86
N MET A 124 6.07 -4.27 20.04
CA MET A 124 7.13 -5.19 19.70
C MET A 124 7.46 -5.03 18.23
N ARG A 125 8.72 -4.77 17.90
CA ARG A 125 9.23 -4.73 16.53
C ARG A 125 10.31 -5.78 16.34
N ARG A 126 10.16 -6.58 15.30
CA ARG A 126 11.17 -7.58 14.88
C ARG A 126 11.63 -7.24 13.47
N LEU A 127 12.90 -7.03 13.30
CA LEU A 127 13.50 -6.86 11.98
C LEU A 127 13.83 -8.24 11.39
N LYS A 128 13.58 -8.41 10.09
CA LYS A 128 13.85 -9.68 9.39
C LYS A 128 15.27 -10.16 9.60
N LYS A 129 16.25 -9.26 9.53
CA LYS A 129 17.68 -9.58 9.76
C LYS A 129 18.02 -10.02 11.19
N GLU A 130 17.20 -9.67 12.18
CA GLU A 130 17.42 -10.05 13.59
C GLU A 130 16.89 -11.44 13.90
N VAL A 131 15.90 -11.89 13.13
CA VAL A 131 15.20 -13.16 13.35
C VAL A 131 15.68 -14.24 12.38
N LEU A 132 15.95 -13.89 11.14
CA LEU A 132 16.36 -14.80 10.06
C LEU A 132 17.85 -14.62 9.77
N THR A 133 18.67 -15.09 10.70
CA THR A 133 20.15 -15.01 10.61
C THR A 133 20.75 -15.85 9.48
N GLU A 134 19.99 -16.81 8.95
CA GLU A 134 20.41 -17.68 7.84
C GLU A 134 20.27 -17.00 6.46
N LEU A 135 19.53 -15.88 6.37
CA LEU A 135 19.38 -15.18 5.10
C LEU A 135 20.59 -14.30 4.81
N PRO A 136 21.06 -14.29 3.54
CA PRO A 136 22.09 -13.35 3.13
C PRO A 136 21.59 -11.91 3.26
N ASP A 137 22.53 -10.98 3.36
CA ASP A 137 22.23 -9.56 3.38
C ASP A 137 21.50 -9.12 2.11
N LYS A 138 20.53 -8.20 2.26
CA LYS A 138 19.84 -7.58 1.15
C LYS A 138 20.79 -6.62 0.43
N ILE A 139 21.02 -6.85 -0.86
CA ILE A 139 21.77 -5.94 -1.72
C ILE A 139 20.78 -5.06 -2.46
N GLU A 140 20.90 -3.75 -2.30
CA GLU A 140 20.11 -2.76 -3.03
C GLU A 140 21.01 -2.01 -4.00
N SER A 141 20.59 -1.96 -5.28
CA SER A 141 21.29 -1.22 -6.32
C SER A 141 20.29 -0.31 -7.05
N VAL A 142 20.71 0.91 -7.33
CA VAL A 142 19.92 1.86 -8.11
C VAL A 142 20.54 1.98 -9.50
N PHE A 143 19.75 1.68 -10.51
CA PHE A 143 20.14 1.83 -11.90
C PHE A 143 19.39 3.01 -12.51
N THR A 144 20.10 3.87 -13.24
CA THR A 144 19.54 5.03 -13.93
C THR A 144 19.61 4.81 -15.43
N ALA A 145 18.44 4.65 -16.07
CA ALA A 145 18.35 4.55 -17.51
C ALA A 145 18.32 5.93 -18.15
N GLN A 146 19.08 6.11 -19.25
CA GLN A 146 18.95 7.29 -20.09
C GLN A 146 17.73 7.15 -21.00
N MET A 147 17.00 8.24 -21.21
CA MET A 147 15.91 8.25 -22.19
C MET A 147 16.46 8.09 -23.62
N SER A 148 15.73 7.37 -24.48
CA SER A 148 16.03 7.42 -25.91
C SER A 148 15.81 8.84 -26.45
N PRO A 149 16.45 9.23 -27.57
CA PRO A 149 16.25 10.57 -28.13
C PRO A 149 14.79 10.89 -28.46
N GLU A 150 14.03 9.90 -28.93
CA GLU A 150 12.60 10.01 -29.21
C GLU A 150 11.80 10.17 -27.93
N GLN A 151 12.09 9.37 -26.93
CA GLN A 151 11.47 9.47 -25.60
C GLN A 151 11.71 10.83 -24.95
N ALA A 152 12.94 11.35 -25.04
CA ALA A 152 13.29 12.67 -24.51
C ALA A 152 12.49 13.79 -25.17
N LYS A 153 12.31 13.76 -26.50
CA LYS A 153 11.46 14.72 -27.22
C LYS A 153 10.02 14.70 -26.74
N VAL A 154 9.44 13.50 -26.57
CA VAL A 154 8.07 13.33 -26.06
C VAL A 154 7.96 13.88 -24.64
N TYR A 155 8.93 13.57 -23.77
CA TYR A 155 8.98 14.05 -22.40
C TYR A 155 9.03 15.58 -22.34
N GLU A 156 9.95 16.21 -23.05
CA GLU A 156 10.12 17.67 -23.07
C GLU A 156 8.88 18.40 -23.61
N ALA A 157 8.32 17.93 -24.74
CA ALA A 157 7.11 18.51 -25.32
C ALA A 157 5.92 18.41 -24.33
N THR A 158 5.77 17.26 -23.68
CA THR A 158 4.69 17.05 -22.69
C THR A 158 4.91 17.88 -21.44
N MET A 159 6.14 17.97 -20.95
CA MET A 159 6.49 18.80 -19.79
C MET A 159 6.16 20.28 -20.05
N MET A 160 6.52 20.82 -21.22
CA MET A 160 6.20 22.20 -21.59
C MET A 160 4.70 22.45 -21.60
N ARG A 161 3.93 21.56 -22.23
CA ARG A 161 2.46 21.63 -22.30
C ARG A 161 1.82 21.58 -20.91
N LEU A 162 2.25 20.64 -20.07
CA LEU A 162 1.71 20.47 -18.72
C LEU A 162 2.05 21.64 -17.82
N ARG A 163 3.27 22.19 -17.94
CA ARG A 163 3.67 23.38 -17.20
C ARG A 163 2.77 24.57 -17.55
N GLN A 164 2.54 24.84 -18.83
CA GLN A 164 1.63 25.91 -19.26
C GLN A 164 0.21 25.71 -18.73
N ARG A 165 -0.29 24.48 -18.77
CA ARG A 165 -1.63 24.13 -18.24
C ARG A 165 -1.71 24.36 -16.72
N VAL A 166 -0.74 23.90 -15.95
CA VAL A 166 -0.71 24.10 -14.49
C VAL A 166 -0.62 25.58 -14.16
N ASP A 167 0.25 26.33 -14.86
CA ASP A 167 0.41 27.79 -14.68
C ASP A 167 -0.89 28.56 -14.95
N SER A 168 -1.65 28.14 -15.98
CA SER A 168 -2.98 28.74 -16.29
C SER A 168 -3.99 28.45 -15.20
N ILE A 169 -4.09 27.20 -14.74
CA ILE A 169 -5.00 26.80 -13.67
C ILE A 169 -4.71 27.52 -12.36
N VAL A 170 -3.42 27.61 -12.01
CA VAL A 170 -2.99 28.31 -10.79
C VAL A 170 -3.37 29.80 -10.83
N LYS A 171 -3.29 30.44 -12.00
CA LYS A 171 -3.71 31.85 -12.16
C LYS A 171 -5.23 32.04 -12.08
N GLU A 172 -6.01 31.10 -12.60
CA GLU A 172 -7.48 31.23 -12.67
C GLU A 172 -8.19 30.77 -11.40
N LYS A 173 -7.75 29.63 -10.81
CA LYS A 173 -8.45 28.94 -9.72
C LYS A 173 -7.64 28.77 -8.44
N GLY A 174 -6.37 29.19 -8.44
CA GLY A 174 -5.45 28.89 -7.35
C GLY A 174 -4.80 27.51 -7.48
N PHE A 175 -4.03 27.11 -6.46
CA PHE A 175 -3.25 25.87 -6.48
C PHE A 175 -4.14 24.63 -6.30
N GLU A 176 -4.31 23.84 -7.35
CA GLU A 176 -5.03 22.56 -7.34
C GLU A 176 -4.05 21.38 -7.33
N ARG A 177 -3.97 20.68 -6.19
CA ARG A 177 -3.08 19.52 -6.00
C ARG A 177 -3.36 18.38 -6.99
N THR A 178 -4.60 18.17 -7.35
CA THR A 178 -5.05 17.09 -8.26
C THR A 178 -4.46 17.27 -9.67
N GLU A 179 -4.44 18.48 -10.19
CA GLU A 179 -3.89 18.79 -11.52
C GLU A 179 -2.37 18.62 -11.56
N VAL A 180 -1.68 19.07 -10.52
CA VAL A 180 -0.23 18.87 -10.39
C VAL A 180 0.11 17.39 -10.31
N LEU A 181 -0.65 16.63 -9.52
CA LEU A 181 -0.44 15.19 -9.39
C LEU A 181 -0.69 14.44 -10.70
N ALA A 182 -1.74 14.82 -11.44
CA ALA A 182 -2.02 14.26 -12.76
C ALA A 182 -0.89 14.56 -13.75
N ALA A 183 -0.36 15.78 -13.77
CA ALA A 183 0.78 16.17 -14.61
C ALA A 183 2.04 15.35 -14.28
N ILE A 184 2.36 15.20 -12.99
CA ILE A 184 3.50 14.38 -12.55
C ILE A 184 3.29 12.92 -12.94
N THR A 185 2.07 12.39 -12.81
CA THR A 185 1.76 11.01 -13.18
C THR A 185 2.00 10.78 -14.67
N GLN A 186 1.53 11.69 -15.53
CA GLN A 186 1.75 11.60 -16.98
C GLN A 186 3.23 11.63 -17.35
N LEU A 187 4.04 12.48 -16.72
CA LEU A 187 5.48 12.51 -16.93
C LEU A 187 6.17 11.21 -16.45
N ARG A 188 5.72 10.63 -15.35
CA ARG A 188 6.21 9.34 -14.85
C ARG A 188 5.86 8.20 -15.80
N GLU A 189 4.68 8.21 -16.42
CA GLU A 189 4.28 7.27 -17.45
C GLU A 189 5.23 7.33 -18.63
N ILE A 190 5.53 8.53 -19.16
CA ILE A 190 6.49 8.71 -20.26
C ILE A 190 7.88 8.22 -19.86
N CYS A 191 8.32 8.44 -18.61
CA CYS A 191 9.59 7.89 -18.11
C CYS A 191 9.62 6.37 -18.05
N CYS A 192 8.46 5.71 -17.95
CA CYS A 192 8.38 4.25 -18.06
C CYS A 192 8.38 3.83 -19.54
N HIS A 193 7.39 4.32 -20.31
CA HIS A 193 7.31 4.10 -21.75
C HIS A 193 6.36 5.15 -22.39
N PRO A 194 6.74 5.84 -23.46
CA PRO A 194 5.90 6.88 -24.07
C PRO A 194 4.54 6.37 -24.57
N SER A 195 4.42 5.11 -24.97
CA SER A 195 3.14 4.52 -25.41
C SER A 195 2.09 4.42 -24.29
N LEU A 196 2.44 4.70 -23.03
CA LEU A 196 1.45 4.83 -21.95
C LEU A 196 0.63 6.11 -22.06
N VAL A 197 1.10 7.07 -22.87
CA VAL A 197 0.48 8.39 -23.05
C VAL A 197 0.16 8.68 -24.53
N LEU A 198 0.90 8.07 -25.45
CA LEU A 198 0.77 8.26 -26.91
C LEU A 198 0.49 6.91 -27.58
N ASP A 199 -0.73 6.73 -28.08
CA ASP A 199 -1.18 5.46 -28.69
C ASP A 199 -0.39 5.09 -29.95
N ASP A 200 0.15 6.08 -30.69
CA ASP A 200 0.89 5.93 -31.91
C ASP A 200 2.41 5.83 -31.74
N TYR A 201 2.89 5.76 -30.49
CA TYR A 201 4.32 5.62 -30.25
C TYR A 201 4.80 4.19 -30.49
N THR A 202 5.73 4.05 -31.45
CA THR A 202 6.29 2.76 -31.90
C THR A 202 7.75 2.54 -31.46
N GLY A 203 8.35 3.51 -30.75
CA GLY A 203 9.71 3.41 -30.22
C GLY A 203 9.79 2.61 -28.93
N THR A 204 11.00 2.49 -28.42
CA THR A 204 11.29 1.87 -27.13
C THR A 204 11.48 2.91 -26.01
N SER A 205 11.83 2.47 -24.82
CA SER A 205 12.20 3.35 -23.72
C SER A 205 13.51 2.90 -23.06
N GLY A 206 14.30 3.86 -22.58
CA GLY A 206 15.58 3.53 -21.96
C GLY A 206 15.47 2.60 -20.76
N LYS A 207 14.35 2.62 -20.02
CA LYS A 207 14.12 1.67 -18.91
C LYS A 207 13.80 0.27 -19.40
N LEU A 208 13.02 0.15 -20.48
CA LEU A 208 12.71 -1.14 -21.08
C LEU A 208 13.98 -1.78 -21.65
N ASP A 209 14.77 -1.02 -22.41
CA ASP A 209 16.02 -1.48 -23.01
C ASP A 209 16.99 -1.98 -21.92
N MET A 210 17.22 -1.15 -20.88
CA MET A 210 18.08 -1.53 -19.76
C MET A 210 17.60 -2.82 -19.07
N LEU A 211 16.30 -2.98 -18.89
CA LEU A 211 15.74 -4.19 -18.28
C LEU A 211 16.00 -5.42 -19.15
N LEU A 212 15.76 -5.31 -20.47
CA LEU A 212 15.98 -6.42 -21.40
C LEU A 212 17.46 -6.79 -21.51
N ASP A 213 18.37 -5.84 -21.35
CA ASP A 213 19.82 -6.10 -21.28
C ASP A 213 20.24 -6.81 -19.99
N MET A 214 19.59 -6.52 -18.85
CA MET A 214 19.95 -7.08 -17.56
C MET A 214 19.36 -8.47 -17.28
N LEU A 215 18.20 -8.77 -17.84
CA LEU A 215 17.46 -10.01 -17.58
C LEU A 215 18.21 -11.28 -17.97
N PRO A 216 18.83 -11.39 -19.17
CA PRO A 216 19.52 -12.60 -19.59
C PRO A 216 20.62 -13.02 -18.61
N GLU A 217 21.38 -12.06 -18.11
CA GLU A 217 22.46 -12.33 -17.15
C GLU A 217 21.91 -12.82 -15.81
N ALA A 218 20.82 -12.23 -15.34
CA ALA A 218 20.20 -12.63 -14.09
C ALA A 218 19.64 -14.07 -14.17
N ILE A 219 18.98 -14.39 -15.29
CA ILE A 219 18.39 -15.71 -15.53
C ILE A 219 19.48 -16.75 -15.75
N ALA A 220 20.54 -16.45 -16.51
CA ALA A 220 21.67 -17.34 -16.70
C ALA A 220 22.37 -17.72 -15.40
N LYS A 221 22.33 -16.84 -14.38
CA LYS A 221 22.82 -17.10 -13.02
C LYS A 221 21.83 -17.88 -12.14
N GLY A 222 20.71 -18.38 -12.70
CA GLY A 222 19.70 -19.14 -11.99
C GLY A 222 18.83 -18.29 -11.02
N ARG A 223 18.82 -16.98 -11.17
CA ARG A 223 18.04 -16.07 -10.32
C ARG A 223 16.57 -16.07 -10.72
N ARG A 224 15.70 -16.08 -9.74
CA ARG A 224 14.27 -15.81 -9.93
C ARG A 224 14.05 -14.29 -9.89
N VAL A 225 13.32 -13.76 -10.87
CA VAL A 225 13.11 -12.32 -11.04
C VAL A 225 11.67 -11.96 -10.74
N LEU A 226 11.45 -10.96 -9.89
CA LEU A 226 10.15 -10.33 -9.67
C LEU A 226 10.21 -8.89 -10.21
N LEU A 227 9.32 -8.57 -11.17
CA LEU A 227 9.21 -7.24 -11.77
C LEU A 227 7.97 -6.54 -11.21
N PHE A 228 8.16 -5.34 -10.69
CA PHE A 228 7.09 -4.50 -10.20
C PHE A 228 6.98 -3.21 -11.01
N SER A 229 5.75 -2.80 -11.29
CA SER A 229 5.46 -1.49 -11.87
C SER A 229 4.29 -0.84 -11.15
N ALA A 230 4.34 0.50 -11.02
CA ALA A 230 3.21 1.29 -10.55
C ALA A 230 2.07 1.39 -11.59
N PHE A 231 2.36 1.04 -12.85
CA PHE A 231 1.42 1.14 -13.98
C PHE A 231 1.14 -0.26 -14.53
N THR A 232 -0.11 -0.70 -14.47
CA THR A 232 -0.54 -1.99 -15.03
C THR A 232 -0.39 -2.02 -16.55
N SER A 233 -0.56 -0.88 -17.23
CA SER A 233 -0.29 -0.73 -18.66
C SER A 233 1.18 -1.03 -19.01
N MET A 234 2.13 -0.62 -18.16
CA MET A 234 3.55 -0.97 -18.35
C MET A 234 3.79 -2.47 -18.16
N LEU A 235 3.12 -3.11 -17.21
CA LEU A 235 3.22 -4.57 -17.04
C LEU A 235 2.76 -5.34 -18.27
N LYS A 236 1.75 -4.84 -18.99
CA LYS A 236 1.29 -5.44 -20.25
C LYS A 236 2.33 -5.34 -21.36
N ILE A 237 3.02 -4.19 -21.46
CA ILE A 237 4.14 -4.00 -22.40
C ILE A 237 5.27 -4.97 -22.05
N LEU A 238 5.69 -4.98 -20.77
CA LEU A 238 6.75 -5.87 -20.30
C LEU A 238 6.44 -7.34 -20.60
N ARG A 239 5.21 -7.78 -20.34
CA ARG A 239 4.79 -9.14 -20.64
C ARG A 239 4.95 -9.47 -22.11
N ARG A 240 4.46 -8.61 -23.00
CA ARG A 240 4.59 -8.82 -24.46
C ARG A 240 6.05 -8.92 -24.87
N GLU A 241 6.89 -7.97 -24.47
CA GLU A 241 8.31 -7.96 -24.83
C GLU A 241 9.06 -9.19 -24.29
N LEU A 242 8.70 -9.65 -23.09
CA LEU A 242 9.29 -10.86 -22.50
C LEU A 242 8.80 -12.14 -23.17
N ASP A 243 7.51 -12.22 -23.50
CA ASP A 243 6.94 -13.36 -24.25
C ASP A 243 7.56 -13.44 -25.66
N ASP A 244 7.74 -12.28 -26.34
CA ASP A 244 8.40 -12.20 -27.66
C ASP A 244 9.91 -12.58 -27.58
N ALA A 245 10.56 -12.31 -26.45
CA ALA A 245 11.94 -12.73 -26.17
C ALA A 245 12.04 -14.21 -25.71
N GLY A 246 10.92 -14.93 -25.61
CA GLY A 246 10.88 -16.35 -25.29
C GLY A 246 10.95 -16.66 -23.78
N TYR A 247 10.71 -15.68 -22.91
CA TYR A 247 10.64 -15.91 -21.47
C TYR A 247 9.23 -16.31 -21.04
N GLU A 248 9.11 -17.35 -20.24
CA GLU A 248 7.87 -17.71 -19.58
C GLU A 248 7.60 -16.76 -18.41
N THR A 249 6.44 -16.08 -18.44
CA THR A 249 6.09 -15.07 -17.43
C THR A 249 4.82 -15.42 -16.66
N MET A 250 4.84 -15.18 -15.35
CA MET A 250 3.63 -15.17 -14.51
C MET A 250 3.22 -13.72 -14.27
N TYR A 251 1.94 -13.42 -14.52
CA TYR A 251 1.40 -12.06 -14.45
C TYR A 251 0.34 -11.92 -13.36
N LEU A 252 0.52 -10.91 -12.51
CA LEU A 252 -0.40 -10.56 -11.45
C LEU A 252 -0.68 -9.06 -11.44
N ASP A 253 -1.94 -8.69 -11.44
CA ASP A 253 -2.39 -7.31 -11.25
C ASP A 253 -3.65 -7.20 -10.38
N GLY A 254 -4.25 -5.99 -10.30
CA GLY A 254 -5.47 -5.73 -9.54
C GLY A 254 -6.69 -6.52 -10.00
N ASP A 255 -6.74 -6.84 -11.29
CA ASP A 255 -7.86 -7.55 -11.92
C ASP A 255 -7.73 -9.07 -11.83
N THR A 256 -6.59 -9.59 -11.39
CA THR A 256 -6.36 -11.03 -11.24
C THR A 256 -7.27 -11.61 -10.16
N PRO A 257 -8.15 -12.59 -10.50
CA PRO A 257 -9.06 -13.22 -9.55
C PRO A 257 -8.32 -13.84 -8.35
N ALA A 258 -8.94 -13.76 -7.16
CA ALA A 258 -8.32 -14.26 -5.92
C ALA A 258 -7.91 -15.74 -5.99
N GLN A 259 -8.69 -16.56 -6.70
CA GLN A 259 -8.39 -18.00 -6.91
C GLN A 259 -7.09 -18.20 -7.69
N ARG A 260 -6.86 -17.42 -8.75
CA ARG A 260 -5.63 -17.49 -9.56
C ARG A 260 -4.38 -16.90 -8.88
N ARG A 261 -4.56 -16.18 -7.78
CA ARG A 261 -3.42 -15.65 -7.00
C ARG A 261 -2.78 -16.70 -6.10
N VAL A 262 -3.46 -17.81 -5.87
CA VAL A 262 -3.04 -18.88 -4.96
C VAL A 262 -2.44 -20.07 -5.74
N GLU A 263 -2.77 -20.20 -7.01
CA GLU A 263 -2.15 -21.14 -7.96
C GLU A 263 -0.76 -20.69 -8.36
#